data_33ae7bdac9e3c6e615eaf88042df35f4
#
_entry.id   33ae7bdac9e3c6e615eaf88042df35f4
#
_cell.length_a   1.000
_cell.length_b   1.000
_cell.length_c   1.000
_cell.angle_alpha   90.00
_cell.angle_beta   90.00
_cell.angle_gamma   90.00
#
_symmetry.space_group_name_H-M   'P 1'
#
loop_
_entity.id
_entity.type
_entity.pdbx_description
1 polymer ?
#
loop_
_entity_poly.entity_id
_entity_poly.type
_entity_poly.pdbx_seq_one_letter_code
_entity_poly.pdbx_strand_id
1 'polypeptide(L)'
;PFPSGGPAVSGGPSPLGAPPGDDRVRLAGAQLPIGPGPRRSDGRQVAVRPAGWLRAPEPSAGRALLPAVPPAPAGPPGGPAARGVNGGPGGSAHVTAPSGGRTPGGPAVSEPPPHVPGRPERWRPWRFRMTNDLWGTPVVVDDLLYVTSFEVHALDVASGKRRFKTSEVAWSMAVSSGRVHASDGPSLFALGAKDGAERWKLAVDGWVYSLQAERGTVLTGTRGGGVQAWESATGDLLWTIAGAQTDFETPDAGPLLHDGTAYVWADGQLYALDARTGVERWRHPVGDSAAVGGTPVRVRPAEDGAVYVCAGSRVLGLDGNSGAERWRFDSPAAFLSPPAFAPGPAIAGGGVYVADYLGTVYALDATNGYDRWRVPTEARSSIEPVVVADGMVHVTSGNALYTIDAVPGSARYRFGAGAEIVGRPVSVDGRVHFGSADNCLYTLDAVAGTLRWKLETGGEITGTPLVVGGVLYASSKDRCVYALDAAKGTGQHG
;
A
#
# COMPACT_ATOMS: atom_id res chain seq x y z
N PRO A 1 19.93 18.68 -12.09
CA PRO A 1 21.13 18.07 -12.65
C PRO A 1 22.18 17.96 -11.54
N PHE A 2 22.49 16.75 -11.17
CA PHE A 2 23.58 16.48 -10.23
C PHE A 2 24.91 16.68 -10.96
N PRO A 3 25.96 17.26 -10.38
CA PRO A 3 27.21 17.51 -11.07
C PRO A 3 27.94 16.19 -11.32
N SER A 4 28.17 15.86 -12.58
CA SER A 4 29.08 14.79 -13.02
C SER A 4 30.36 15.44 -13.53
N GLY A 5 31.47 15.22 -12.87
CA GLY A 5 32.80 15.60 -13.33
C GLY A 5 33.65 14.36 -13.61
N GLY A 6 34.11 14.18 -14.87
CA GLY A 6 35.14 13.23 -15.25
C GLY A 6 35.50 13.41 -16.75
N PRO A 7 36.77 13.33 -17.14
CA PRO A 7 37.27 13.91 -18.39
C PRO A 7 37.09 13.03 -19.62
N ALA A 8 36.96 13.70 -20.75
CA ALA A 8 36.88 13.13 -22.09
C ALA A 8 38.22 12.51 -22.56
N VAL A 9 38.13 11.36 -23.24
CA VAL A 9 39.17 10.87 -24.16
C VAL A 9 38.51 10.45 -25.47
N SER A 10 39.07 10.98 -26.53
CA SER A 10 38.69 10.84 -27.94
C SER A 10 39.16 9.52 -28.56
N GLY A 11 38.41 9.03 -29.56
CA GLY A 11 39.05 8.26 -30.64
C GLY A 11 38.24 7.14 -31.27
N GLY A 12 37.63 7.37 -32.44
CA GLY A 12 37.68 6.67 -33.70
C GLY A 12 36.88 5.38 -33.95
N PRO A 13 36.59 4.98 -35.19
CA PRO A 13 35.29 4.51 -35.64
C PRO A 13 35.15 3.00 -35.84
N SER A 14 33.89 2.59 -35.86
CA SER A 14 33.13 1.37 -36.28
C SER A 14 33.84 0.18 -36.94
N PRO A 15 33.23 -1.03 -36.87
CA PRO A 15 32.28 -1.41 -37.89
C PRO A 15 30.99 -2.11 -37.43
N LEU A 16 30.04 -2.04 -38.33
CA LEU A 16 28.70 -2.63 -38.38
C LEU A 16 28.62 -4.11 -37.96
N GLY A 17 27.79 -4.41 -37.01
CA GLY A 17 27.31 -5.75 -36.65
C GLY A 17 25.80 -5.74 -36.52
N ALA A 18 25.14 -6.78 -37.03
CA ALA A 18 23.71 -6.99 -37.18
C ALA A 18 22.89 -6.75 -35.90
N PRO A 19 21.58 -6.42 -36.02
CA PRO A 19 20.74 -6.09 -34.89
C PRO A 19 20.44 -7.33 -34.05
N PRO A 20 20.53 -7.25 -32.73
CA PRO A 20 20.01 -8.27 -31.84
C PRO A 20 18.49 -8.19 -31.81
N GLY A 21 17.88 -9.36 -31.69
CA GLY A 21 16.45 -9.57 -31.71
C GLY A 21 15.66 -8.78 -30.69
N ASP A 22 14.42 -8.61 -31.03
CA ASP A 22 13.34 -7.88 -30.39
C ASP A 22 13.01 -8.48 -29.01
N ASP A 23 13.73 -8.07 -27.96
CA ASP A 23 13.36 -8.34 -26.56
C ASP A 23 12.32 -7.32 -26.09
N ARG A 24 11.13 -7.40 -26.69
CA ARG A 24 9.95 -6.76 -26.12
C ARG A 24 9.52 -7.53 -24.89
N VAL A 25 9.95 -7.02 -23.73
CA VAL A 25 9.40 -7.43 -22.44
C VAL A 25 7.90 -7.09 -22.44
N ARG A 26 7.06 -8.11 -22.60
CA ARG A 26 5.62 -7.97 -22.37
C ARG A 26 5.41 -7.79 -20.90
N LEU A 27 4.95 -6.63 -20.49
CA LEU A 27 4.41 -6.35 -19.15
C LEU A 27 3.03 -7.03 -19.04
N ALA A 28 3.02 -8.35 -19.00
CA ALA A 28 1.86 -9.12 -18.61
C ALA A 28 2.09 -9.65 -17.22
N GLY A 29 1.41 -9.09 -16.22
CA GLY A 29 1.45 -9.53 -14.84
C GLY A 29 2.82 -9.34 -14.18
N ALA A 30 3.03 -8.23 -13.52
CA ALA A 30 4.05 -7.96 -12.51
C ALA A 30 5.41 -8.69 -12.69
N GLN A 31 6.01 -8.63 -13.87
CA GLN A 31 7.41 -9.00 -14.06
C GLN A 31 8.22 -7.74 -14.35
N LEU A 32 8.80 -7.19 -13.33
CA LEU A 32 9.88 -6.22 -13.45
C LEU A 32 11.12 -6.90 -14.08
N PRO A 33 11.98 -6.18 -14.83
CA PRO A 33 13.18 -6.76 -15.40
C PRO A 33 14.07 -7.29 -14.29
N ILE A 34 14.25 -8.60 -14.27
CA ILE A 34 14.98 -9.35 -13.26
C ILE A 34 16.32 -9.72 -13.86
N GLY A 35 17.40 -9.43 -13.14
CA GLY A 35 18.68 -10.11 -13.35
C GLY A 35 18.51 -11.63 -13.15
N PRO A 36 19.42 -12.46 -13.66
CA PRO A 36 19.27 -13.91 -13.62
C PRO A 36 19.14 -14.40 -12.18
N GLY A 37 17.92 -14.79 -11.80
CA GLY A 37 17.64 -15.41 -10.51
C GLY A 37 18.05 -16.89 -10.50
N PRO A 38 18.15 -17.51 -9.33
CA PRO A 38 18.56 -18.90 -9.20
C PRO A 38 17.58 -19.84 -9.92
N ARG A 39 18.12 -20.70 -10.77
CA ARG A 39 17.36 -21.74 -11.47
C ARG A 39 17.23 -22.98 -10.56
N ARG A 40 16.03 -23.52 -10.45
CA ARG A 40 15.86 -24.87 -9.91
C ARG A 40 16.21 -25.92 -10.97
N SER A 41 16.59 -27.11 -10.51
CA SER A 41 16.99 -28.26 -11.34
C SER A 41 15.90 -28.78 -12.30
N ASP A 42 14.67 -28.32 -12.20
CA ASP A 42 13.54 -28.68 -13.04
C ASP A 42 13.28 -27.72 -14.21
N GLY A 43 14.12 -26.71 -14.40
CA GLY A 43 14.05 -25.79 -15.53
C GLY A 43 12.88 -24.79 -15.50
N ARG A 44 12.05 -24.76 -14.46
CA ARG A 44 10.98 -23.77 -14.33
C ARG A 44 11.51 -22.48 -13.71
N GLN A 45 11.26 -21.36 -14.35
CA GLN A 45 11.55 -20.04 -13.79
C GLN A 45 10.62 -19.77 -12.60
N VAL A 46 11.20 -19.48 -11.45
CA VAL A 46 10.44 -19.00 -10.30
C VAL A 46 10.27 -17.50 -10.46
N ALA A 47 9.03 -17.03 -10.49
CA ALA A 47 8.75 -15.60 -10.46
C ALA A 47 9.36 -15.00 -9.20
N VAL A 48 10.33 -14.09 -9.37
CA VAL A 48 10.92 -13.35 -8.26
C VAL A 48 10.00 -12.18 -7.95
N ARG A 49 9.50 -12.11 -6.74
CA ARG A 49 8.69 -10.98 -6.26
C ARG A 49 9.59 -9.77 -6.04
N PRO A 50 9.09 -8.53 -6.23
CA PRO A 50 9.85 -7.32 -5.92
C PRO A 50 10.33 -7.35 -4.47
N ALA A 51 11.54 -6.85 -4.23
CA ALA A 51 12.06 -6.65 -2.89
C ALA A 51 11.11 -5.74 -2.10
N GLY A 52 10.75 -6.15 -0.90
CA GLY A 52 9.73 -5.48 -0.06
C GLY A 52 8.50 -6.35 0.23
N TRP A 53 8.29 -7.44 -0.54
CA TRP A 53 7.24 -8.39 -0.26
C TRP A 53 7.73 -9.42 0.75
N LEU A 54 7.19 -9.37 1.96
CA LEU A 54 7.39 -10.46 2.92
C LEU A 54 6.76 -11.72 2.34
N ARG A 55 7.59 -12.72 2.10
CA ARG A 55 7.09 -14.07 1.84
C ARG A 55 6.22 -14.47 3.02
N ALA A 56 4.93 -14.74 2.78
CA ALA A 56 4.21 -15.61 3.68
C ALA A 56 5.07 -16.90 3.81
N PRO A 57 5.36 -17.38 5.03
CA PRO A 57 6.11 -18.60 5.17
C PRO A 57 5.37 -19.67 4.39
N GLU A 58 6.08 -20.34 3.48
CA GLU A 58 5.52 -21.55 2.85
C GLU A 58 5.20 -22.50 4.01
N PRO A 59 4.00 -23.10 4.03
CA PRO A 59 3.70 -24.10 5.05
C PRO A 59 4.80 -25.16 4.96
N SER A 60 5.54 -25.33 6.04
CA SER A 60 6.52 -26.40 6.16
C SER A 60 5.79 -27.67 5.80
N ALA A 61 6.34 -28.44 4.85
CA ALA A 61 5.80 -29.73 4.43
C ALA A 61 5.89 -30.73 5.60
N GLY A 62 5.08 -30.51 6.59
CA GLY A 62 4.72 -31.47 7.62
C GLY A 62 3.60 -32.32 7.06
N ARG A 63 3.98 -33.55 6.66
CA ARG A 63 3.12 -34.59 6.17
C ARG A 63 2.02 -34.90 7.18
N ALA A 64 0.85 -34.22 7.05
CA ALA A 64 -0.39 -34.66 7.66
C ALA A 64 -1.30 -35.18 6.54
N LEU A 65 -1.47 -36.48 6.52
CA LEU A 65 -2.46 -37.19 5.71
C LEU A 65 -3.84 -36.73 6.17
N LEU A 66 -4.50 -35.89 5.35
CA LEU A 66 -5.92 -35.64 5.50
C LEU A 66 -6.69 -36.83 4.91
N PRO A 67 -7.75 -37.31 5.57
CA PRO A 67 -8.60 -38.36 5.03
C PRO A 67 -9.36 -37.86 3.80
N ALA A 68 -9.45 -38.74 2.81
CA ALA A 68 -10.14 -38.48 1.56
C ALA A 68 -11.64 -38.13 1.80
N VAL A 69 -12.10 -37.03 1.23
CA VAL A 69 -13.51 -36.69 1.17
C VAL A 69 -14.19 -37.60 0.14
N PRO A 70 -15.28 -38.29 0.48
CA PRO A 70 -16.03 -39.11 -0.46
C PRO A 70 -16.72 -38.27 -1.52
N PRO A 71 -16.85 -38.76 -2.78
CA PRO A 71 -17.50 -38.00 -3.85
C PRO A 71 -18.99 -37.81 -3.61
N ALA A 72 -19.50 -36.62 -3.96
CA ALA A 72 -20.90 -36.28 -3.88
C ALA A 72 -21.73 -37.15 -4.85
N PRO A 73 -22.99 -37.51 -4.50
CA PRO A 73 -23.86 -38.33 -5.34
C PRO A 73 -24.34 -37.56 -6.58
N ALA A 74 -24.37 -38.26 -7.71
CA ALA A 74 -24.81 -37.77 -8.99
C ALA A 74 -26.31 -37.42 -8.97
N GLY A 75 -26.69 -36.24 -9.45
CA GLY A 75 -28.04 -35.81 -9.69
C GLY A 75 -28.63 -36.42 -10.99
N PRO A 76 -29.97 -36.52 -11.10
CA PRO A 76 -30.62 -37.22 -12.19
C PRO A 76 -30.63 -36.46 -13.52
N PRO A 77 -30.79 -37.17 -14.66
CA PRO A 77 -30.65 -36.60 -16.00
C PRO A 77 -31.91 -35.98 -16.55
N GLY A 78 -31.72 -34.92 -17.27
CA GLY A 78 -32.34 -34.60 -18.55
C GLY A 78 -33.79 -34.17 -18.67
N GLY A 79 -34.00 -32.99 -19.23
CA GLY A 79 -35.19 -32.57 -19.98
C GLY A 79 -34.85 -31.40 -20.92
N PRO A 80 -35.52 -31.25 -22.07
CA PRO A 80 -34.88 -30.80 -23.31
C PRO A 80 -34.94 -29.29 -23.59
N ALA A 81 -34.08 -28.90 -24.51
CA ALA A 81 -33.83 -27.58 -25.06
C ALA A 81 -35.04 -26.80 -25.54
N ALA A 82 -35.04 -25.49 -25.29
CA ALA A 82 -35.75 -24.50 -26.10
C ALA A 82 -34.75 -23.46 -26.64
N ARG A 83 -34.75 -23.29 -27.98
CA ARG A 83 -33.99 -22.29 -28.75
C ARG A 83 -34.61 -20.90 -28.57
N GLY A 84 -33.78 -19.87 -28.59
CA GLY A 84 -34.23 -18.49 -28.78
C GLY A 84 -33.17 -17.45 -28.53
N VAL A 85 -32.41 -17.11 -29.53
CA VAL A 85 -32.17 -15.84 -30.23
C VAL A 85 -31.60 -14.65 -29.42
N ASN A 86 -30.34 -14.31 -29.77
CA ASN A 86 -29.67 -12.99 -29.95
C ASN A 86 -30.01 -11.81 -28.98
N GLY A 87 -28.98 -11.30 -28.38
CA GLY A 87 -28.90 -9.92 -27.90
C GLY A 87 -27.55 -9.62 -27.21
N GLY A 88 -26.82 -8.69 -27.76
CA GLY A 88 -25.43 -8.35 -27.59
C GLY A 88 -24.94 -7.91 -26.18
N PRO A 89 -23.66 -7.52 -26.11
CA PRO A 89 -22.89 -7.51 -24.88
C PRO A 89 -23.02 -6.18 -24.13
N GLY A 90 -23.29 -6.26 -22.86
CA GLY A 90 -23.21 -5.15 -21.90
C GLY A 90 -23.13 -5.75 -20.51
N GLY A 91 -21.95 -6.26 -20.16
CA GLY A 91 -21.68 -6.74 -18.83
C GLY A 91 -21.50 -5.58 -17.87
N SER A 92 -22.56 -5.14 -17.22
CA SER A 92 -22.43 -4.27 -16.05
C SER A 92 -22.07 -5.13 -14.84
N ALA A 93 -21.05 -4.72 -14.09
CA ALA A 93 -20.75 -5.31 -12.81
C ALA A 93 -21.99 -5.17 -11.89
N HIS A 94 -22.59 -6.29 -11.53
CA HIS A 94 -23.75 -6.29 -10.64
C HIS A 94 -23.32 -6.22 -9.18
N VAL A 95 -23.70 -5.15 -8.51
CA VAL A 95 -23.70 -5.06 -7.05
C VAL A 95 -24.93 -5.82 -6.56
N THR A 96 -24.73 -6.97 -5.92
CA THR A 96 -25.81 -7.71 -5.29
C THR A 96 -25.89 -7.35 -3.81
N ALA A 97 -26.93 -6.64 -3.42
CA ALA A 97 -27.27 -6.42 -2.02
C ALA A 97 -28.22 -7.54 -1.54
N PRO A 98 -28.06 -8.06 -0.32
CA PRO A 98 -29.04 -8.98 0.24
C PRO A 98 -30.39 -8.26 0.45
N SER A 99 -31.46 -8.83 -0.10
CA SER A 99 -32.83 -8.36 0.08
C SER A 99 -33.32 -8.69 1.49
N GLY A 100 -32.98 -7.84 2.44
CA GLY A 100 -33.49 -7.88 3.79
C GLY A 100 -33.88 -6.48 4.23
N GLY A 101 -35.16 -6.15 4.24
CA GLY A 101 -35.66 -4.84 4.63
C GLY A 101 -35.20 -4.45 6.03
N ARG A 102 -34.30 -3.48 6.11
CA ARG A 102 -34.01 -2.72 7.32
C ARG A 102 -34.19 -1.24 7.03
N THR A 103 -34.84 -0.57 7.94
CA THR A 103 -35.03 0.88 8.00
C THR A 103 -33.74 1.62 7.84
N PRO A 104 -33.67 2.76 7.12
CA PRO A 104 -32.49 3.58 6.98
C PRO A 104 -31.98 3.99 8.36
N GLY A 105 -30.76 3.59 8.69
CA GLY A 105 -30.07 4.06 9.90
C GLY A 105 -29.90 5.57 9.84
N GLY A 106 -30.02 6.22 11.00
CA GLY A 106 -29.83 7.66 11.16
C GLY A 106 -28.47 8.16 10.66
N PRO A 107 -28.24 9.48 10.66
CA PRO A 107 -27.05 10.09 10.08
C PRO A 107 -25.78 9.45 10.66
N ALA A 108 -24.83 9.12 9.78
CA ALA A 108 -23.55 8.59 10.17
C ALA A 108 -22.89 9.52 11.19
N VAL A 109 -22.70 9.03 12.40
CA VAL A 109 -21.94 9.76 13.42
C VAL A 109 -20.50 9.80 12.92
N SER A 110 -20.00 10.99 12.64
CA SER A 110 -18.58 11.17 12.33
C SER A 110 -17.77 10.72 13.52
N GLU A 111 -16.95 9.68 13.36
CA GLU A 111 -16.00 9.29 14.39
C GLU A 111 -15.03 10.44 14.62
N PRO A 112 -14.80 10.82 15.89
CA PRO A 112 -13.70 11.72 16.18
C PRO A 112 -12.39 11.05 15.72
N PRO A 113 -11.41 11.82 15.21
CA PRO A 113 -10.11 11.27 14.86
C PRO A 113 -9.52 10.51 16.08
N PRO A 114 -8.81 9.41 15.86
CA PRO A 114 -8.24 8.64 16.96
C PRO A 114 -7.36 9.55 17.81
N HIS A 115 -7.57 9.51 19.12
CA HIS A 115 -6.77 10.28 20.08
C HIS A 115 -5.33 9.76 20.02
N VAL A 116 -4.42 10.63 19.60
CA VAL A 116 -2.98 10.35 19.62
C VAL A 116 -2.43 10.78 20.99
N PRO A 117 -1.99 9.86 21.85
CA PRO A 117 -1.48 10.24 23.14
C PRO A 117 -0.18 11.02 23.00
N GLY A 118 -0.10 12.11 23.74
CA GLY A 118 1.17 12.82 23.93
C GLY A 118 2.18 11.91 24.64
N ARG A 119 3.46 12.12 24.32
CA ARG A 119 4.55 11.39 24.97
C ARG A 119 4.57 11.69 26.49
N PRO A 120 4.60 10.68 27.38
CA PRO A 120 4.74 10.92 28.82
C PRO A 120 6.08 11.63 29.15
N GLU A 121 6.08 12.53 30.10
CA GLU A 121 7.30 13.31 30.52
C GLU A 121 8.52 12.44 30.85
N ARG A 122 8.30 11.21 31.33
CA ARG A 122 9.36 10.25 31.71
C ARG A 122 9.49 9.08 30.73
N TRP A 123 8.98 9.24 29.53
CA TRP A 123 9.08 8.19 28.51
C TRP A 123 10.57 7.94 28.15
N ARG A 124 10.91 6.67 27.94
CA ARG A 124 12.25 6.24 27.50
C ARG A 124 12.11 5.30 26.32
N PRO A 125 13.08 5.30 25.39
CA PRO A 125 13.15 4.31 24.33
C PRO A 125 13.04 2.89 24.87
N TRP A 126 12.31 2.05 24.16
CA TRP A 126 12.15 0.64 24.52
C TRP A 126 12.19 -0.25 23.28
N ARG A 127 12.45 -1.54 23.53
CA ARG A 127 12.43 -2.60 22.54
C ARG A 127 11.63 -3.77 23.07
N PHE A 128 10.75 -4.34 22.21
CA PHE A 128 10.02 -5.56 22.55
C PHE A 128 10.35 -6.65 21.54
N ARG A 129 10.78 -7.85 22.00
CA ARG A 129 11.10 -9.00 21.17
C ARG A 129 9.89 -9.91 21.03
N MET A 130 9.54 -10.24 19.80
CA MET A 130 8.52 -11.21 19.44
C MET A 130 9.07 -12.62 19.35
N THR A 131 8.18 -13.61 19.30
CA THR A 131 8.55 -15.01 19.08
C THR A 131 8.86 -15.27 17.62
N ASN A 132 8.09 -14.63 16.73
CA ASN A 132 8.13 -14.80 15.28
C ASN A 132 8.59 -13.51 14.59
N ASP A 133 8.83 -13.60 13.28
CA ASP A 133 9.20 -12.47 12.45
C ASP A 133 8.06 -11.45 12.38
N LEU A 134 8.43 -10.20 12.27
CA LEU A 134 7.50 -9.08 12.15
C LEU A 134 7.33 -8.71 10.69
N TRP A 135 6.11 -8.34 10.33
CA TRP A 135 5.79 -7.77 9.03
C TRP A 135 4.74 -6.68 9.12
N GLY A 136 4.68 -5.86 8.08
CA GLY A 136 3.78 -4.73 7.99
C GLY A 136 4.21 -3.52 8.82
N THR A 137 3.44 -2.47 8.67
CA THR A 137 3.64 -1.20 9.37
C THR A 137 2.95 -1.25 10.73
N PRO A 138 3.60 -0.85 11.82
CA PRO A 138 2.97 -0.70 13.12
C PRO A 138 1.81 0.30 13.07
N VAL A 139 0.77 0.09 13.89
CA VAL A 139 -0.40 0.98 13.99
C VAL A 139 -0.56 1.42 15.43
N VAL A 140 -0.65 2.73 15.69
CA VAL A 140 -0.93 3.29 17.02
C VAL A 140 -2.34 3.81 17.06
N VAL A 141 -3.12 3.33 18.03
CA VAL A 141 -4.45 3.86 18.34
C VAL A 141 -4.57 3.96 19.85
N ASP A 142 -4.96 5.11 20.34
CA ASP A 142 -4.97 5.45 21.77
C ASP A 142 -3.58 5.21 22.41
N ASP A 143 -3.52 4.42 23.47
CA ASP A 143 -2.31 4.07 24.20
C ASP A 143 -1.69 2.73 23.78
N LEU A 144 -2.13 2.16 22.66
CA LEU A 144 -1.70 0.86 22.18
C LEU A 144 -1.04 0.92 20.80
N LEU A 145 0.07 0.21 20.69
CA LEU A 145 0.77 -0.10 19.45
C LEU A 145 0.39 -1.52 19.02
N TYR A 146 -0.19 -1.65 17.84
CA TYR A 146 -0.53 -2.93 17.22
C TYR A 146 0.51 -3.31 16.19
N VAL A 147 0.95 -4.56 16.26
CA VAL A 147 1.90 -5.15 15.32
C VAL A 147 1.51 -6.59 15.02
N THR A 148 1.87 -7.07 13.84
CA THR A 148 1.63 -8.46 13.41
C THR A 148 2.93 -9.23 13.34
N SER A 149 2.93 -10.43 13.91
CA SER A 149 4.03 -11.39 13.89
C SER A 149 3.47 -12.82 13.92
N PHE A 150 2.76 -13.25 12.89
CA PHE A 150 1.78 -14.34 12.89
C PHE A 150 0.53 -14.00 13.69
N GLU A 151 0.67 -13.57 14.94
CA GLU A 151 -0.44 -13.12 15.77
C GLU A 151 -0.51 -11.58 15.78
N VAL A 152 -1.65 -11.04 16.20
CA VAL A 152 -1.76 -9.63 16.54
C VAL A 152 -1.27 -9.43 17.97
N HIS A 153 -0.36 -8.50 18.15
CA HIS A 153 0.13 -8.07 19.46
C HIS A 153 -0.29 -6.62 19.71
N ALA A 154 -0.79 -6.33 20.89
CA ALA A 154 -1.01 -4.99 21.38
C ALA A 154 -0.01 -4.68 22.49
N LEU A 155 0.82 -3.66 22.29
CA LEU A 155 1.83 -3.20 23.21
C LEU A 155 1.43 -1.83 23.76
N ASP A 156 1.66 -1.60 25.02
CA ASP A 156 1.51 -0.30 25.65
C ASP A 156 2.57 0.69 25.11
N VAL A 157 2.16 1.81 24.56
CA VAL A 157 3.07 2.77 23.89
C VAL A 157 4.07 3.40 24.87
N ALA A 158 3.70 3.56 26.14
CA ALA A 158 4.55 4.18 27.14
C ALA A 158 5.67 3.25 27.62
N SER A 159 5.39 1.96 27.76
CA SER A 159 6.28 1.01 28.43
C SER A 159 6.77 -0.13 27.54
N GLY A 160 6.17 -0.33 26.38
CA GLY A 160 6.42 -1.48 25.50
C GLY A 160 5.92 -2.81 26.07
N LYS A 161 5.22 -2.81 27.19
CA LYS A 161 4.67 -4.03 27.77
C LYS A 161 3.51 -4.54 26.94
N ARG A 162 3.49 -5.85 26.68
CA ARG A 162 2.38 -6.47 25.96
C ARG A 162 1.12 -6.48 26.82
N ARG A 163 0.04 -5.92 26.29
CA ARG A 163 -1.31 -5.96 26.88
C ARG A 163 -2.00 -7.26 26.57
N PHE A 164 -2.00 -7.65 25.30
CA PHE A 164 -2.51 -8.94 24.84
C PHE A 164 -1.78 -9.41 23.59
N LYS A 165 -1.95 -10.67 23.25
CA LYS A 165 -1.71 -11.22 21.94
C LYS A 165 -2.84 -12.17 21.60
N THR A 166 -3.12 -12.34 20.31
CA THR A 166 -4.10 -13.32 19.83
C THR A 166 -3.47 -14.71 19.72
N SER A 167 -4.32 -15.73 19.63
CA SER A 167 -3.91 -17.09 19.23
C SER A 167 -4.03 -17.30 17.73
N GLU A 168 -4.79 -16.44 17.04
CA GLU A 168 -5.09 -16.55 15.63
C GLU A 168 -3.99 -15.92 14.78
N VAL A 169 -3.71 -16.54 13.64
CA VAL A 169 -2.79 -16.02 12.63
C VAL A 169 -3.42 -14.79 11.97
N ALA A 170 -2.63 -13.75 11.76
CA ALA A 170 -3.06 -12.52 11.11
C ALA A 170 -2.05 -12.10 10.03
N TRP A 171 -2.46 -12.20 8.77
CA TRP A 171 -1.68 -11.73 7.63
C TRP A 171 -1.91 -10.25 7.31
N SER A 172 -3.09 -9.77 7.62
CA SER A 172 -3.49 -8.37 7.45
C SER A 172 -4.26 -7.90 8.68
N MET A 173 -4.17 -6.61 8.96
CA MET A 173 -4.78 -5.99 10.13
C MET A 173 -5.15 -4.55 9.83
N ALA A 174 -6.30 -4.13 10.36
CA ALA A 174 -6.72 -2.73 10.43
C ALA A 174 -7.37 -2.47 11.79
N VAL A 175 -7.17 -1.26 12.33
CA VAL A 175 -7.74 -0.86 13.62
C VAL A 175 -8.68 0.31 13.42
N SER A 176 -9.94 0.14 13.76
CA SER A 176 -10.99 1.15 13.64
C SER A 176 -12.12 0.87 14.62
N SER A 177 -12.82 1.92 15.05
CA SER A 177 -14.06 1.80 15.86
C SER A 177 -13.88 0.95 17.12
N GLY A 178 -12.72 1.05 17.79
CA GLY A 178 -12.41 0.28 19.00
C GLY A 178 -12.26 -1.24 18.76
N ARG A 179 -11.99 -1.65 17.53
CA ARG A 179 -11.76 -3.04 17.10
C ARG A 179 -10.49 -3.18 16.29
N VAL A 180 -9.87 -4.34 16.42
CA VAL A 180 -8.83 -4.82 15.51
C VAL A 180 -9.50 -5.81 14.58
N HIS A 181 -9.56 -5.47 13.29
CA HIS A 181 -9.97 -6.37 12.23
C HIS A 181 -8.74 -7.04 11.66
N ALA A 182 -8.77 -8.35 11.52
CA ALA A 182 -7.65 -9.10 11.02
C ALA A 182 -8.11 -10.31 10.20
N SER A 183 -7.20 -10.84 9.38
CA SER A 183 -7.47 -12.00 8.54
C SER A 183 -6.31 -12.98 8.56
N ASP A 184 -6.61 -14.26 8.66
CA ASP A 184 -5.69 -15.37 8.45
C ASP A 184 -5.64 -15.83 6.98
N GLY A 185 -6.31 -15.10 6.10
CA GLY A 185 -6.52 -15.39 4.69
C GLY A 185 -7.95 -15.88 4.41
N PRO A 186 -8.31 -17.12 4.76
CA PRO A 186 -9.66 -17.64 4.53
C PRO A 186 -10.71 -17.16 5.53
N SER A 187 -10.29 -16.54 6.64
CA SER A 187 -11.22 -16.02 7.65
C SER A 187 -10.98 -14.53 7.89
N LEU A 188 -12.05 -13.85 8.26
CA LEU A 188 -12.04 -12.48 8.75
C LEU A 188 -12.54 -12.49 10.19
N PHE A 189 -11.89 -11.77 11.09
CA PHE A 189 -12.29 -11.71 12.49
C PHE A 189 -12.07 -10.32 13.09
N ALA A 190 -12.86 -10.00 14.09
CA ALA A 190 -12.71 -8.76 14.85
C ALA A 190 -12.48 -9.05 16.33
N LEU A 191 -11.54 -8.31 16.90
CA LEU A 191 -11.15 -8.38 18.30
C LEU A 191 -11.43 -7.03 18.96
N GLY A 192 -11.70 -7.04 20.26
CA GLY A 192 -11.69 -5.80 21.03
C GLY A 192 -10.31 -5.18 21.05
N ALA A 193 -10.20 -3.90 20.69
CA ALA A 193 -8.91 -3.23 20.61
C ALA A 193 -8.17 -3.18 21.95
N LYS A 194 -8.89 -3.06 23.08
CA LYS A 194 -8.29 -2.93 24.43
C LYS A 194 -7.98 -4.27 25.09
N ASP A 195 -8.80 -5.29 24.83
CA ASP A 195 -8.78 -6.57 25.54
C ASP A 195 -8.35 -7.77 24.68
N GLY A 196 -8.36 -7.62 23.35
CA GLY A 196 -8.06 -8.70 22.41
C GLY A 196 -9.13 -9.79 22.37
N ALA A 197 -10.26 -9.61 23.04
CA ALA A 197 -11.33 -10.60 23.04
C ALA A 197 -12.01 -10.66 21.67
N GLU A 198 -12.20 -11.88 21.14
CA GLU A 198 -12.90 -12.09 19.89
C GLU A 198 -14.33 -11.55 19.98
N ARG A 199 -14.73 -10.74 19.03
CA ARG A 199 -16.08 -10.18 18.89
C ARG A 199 -16.90 -10.99 17.90
N TRP A 200 -16.29 -11.33 16.79
CA TRP A 200 -16.85 -12.22 15.76
C TRP A 200 -15.74 -12.79 14.89
N LYS A 201 -16.01 -13.94 14.27
CA LYS A 201 -15.17 -14.59 13.27
C LYS A 201 -16.05 -15.23 12.22
N LEU A 202 -15.65 -15.12 10.95
CA LEU A 202 -16.39 -15.70 9.83
C LEU A 202 -15.42 -16.20 8.76
N ALA A 203 -15.86 -17.14 7.95
CA ALA A 203 -15.18 -17.54 6.74
C ALA A 203 -15.53 -16.55 5.62
N VAL A 204 -14.53 -16.20 4.80
CA VAL A 204 -14.72 -15.37 3.61
C VAL A 204 -14.61 -16.21 2.35
N ASP A 205 -15.27 -15.77 1.29
CA ASP A 205 -15.11 -16.39 -0.01
C ASP A 205 -13.79 -15.90 -0.64
N GLY A 206 -12.83 -16.81 -0.79
CA GLY A 206 -11.49 -16.54 -1.27
C GLY A 206 -10.47 -16.24 -0.15
N TRP A 207 -9.28 -15.81 -0.54
CA TRP A 207 -8.18 -15.47 0.37
C TRP A 207 -8.04 -13.94 0.47
N VAL A 208 -8.24 -13.38 1.65
CA VAL A 208 -8.09 -11.95 1.90
C VAL A 208 -6.64 -11.52 1.65
N TYR A 209 -6.42 -10.67 0.66
CA TYR A 209 -5.11 -10.09 0.36
C TYR A 209 -5.02 -8.61 0.77
N SER A 210 -6.16 -7.92 0.92
CA SER A 210 -6.24 -6.52 1.33
C SER A 210 -7.36 -6.35 2.35
N LEU A 211 -7.10 -5.57 3.40
CA LEU A 211 -8.05 -5.28 4.46
C LEU A 211 -7.90 -3.83 4.91
N GLN A 212 -9.01 -3.10 4.91
CA GLN A 212 -9.10 -1.75 5.44
C GLN A 212 -10.36 -1.64 6.32
N ALA A 213 -10.33 -0.75 7.30
CA ALA A 213 -11.46 -0.52 8.18
C ALA A 213 -11.58 0.95 8.54
N GLU A 214 -12.77 1.52 8.34
CA GLU A 214 -13.05 2.92 8.62
C GLU A 214 -14.56 3.12 8.87
N ARG A 215 -14.93 3.97 9.81
CA ARG A 215 -16.33 4.42 10.04
C ARG A 215 -17.35 3.29 10.10
N GLY A 216 -17.01 2.20 10.77
CA GLY A 216 -17.91 1.06 10.95
C GLY A 216 -17.99 0.12 9.76
N THR A 217 -17.22 0.33 8.69
CA THR A 217 -17.15 -0.56 7.53
C THR A 217 -15.77 -1.20 7.46
N VAL A 218 -15.72 -2.49 7.15
CA VAL A 218 -14.51 -3.23 6.79
C VAL A 218 -14.57 -3.56 5.31
N LEU A 219 -13.51 -3.23 4.57
CA LEU A 219 -13.40 -3.50 3.14
C LEU A 219 -12.28 -4.52 2.91
N THR A 220 -12.61 -5.59 2.20
CA THR A 220 -11.66 -6.65 1.87
C THR A 220 -11.56 -6.85 0.37
N GLY A 221 -10.31 -7.04 -0.12
CA GLY A 221 -10.04 -7.65 -1.41
C GLY A 221 -9.71 -9.12 -1.21
N THR A 222 -10.40 -10.01 -1.95
CA THR A 222 -10.22 -11.46 -1.82
C THR A 222 -9.85 -12.09 -3.15
N ARG A 223 -8.87 -13.00 -3.13
CA ARG A 223 -8.42 -13.73 -4.34
C ARG A 223 -9.55 -14.58 -4.87
N GLY A 224 -9.94 -14.30 -6.11
CA GLY A 224 -11.04 -14.99 -6.79
C GLY A 224 -12.44 -14.58 -6.32
N GLY A 225 -12.59 -13.89 -5.18
CA GLY A 225 -13.87 -13.47 -4.64
C GLY A 225 -14.25 -12.01 -4.93
N GLY A 226 -13.27 -11.20 -5.34
CA GLY A 226 -13.47 -9.78 -5.63
C GLY A 226 -13.39 -8.89 -4.40
N VAL A 227 -14.24 -7.88 -4.34
CA VAL A 227 -14.28 -6.89 -3.24
C VAL A 227 -15.54 -7.09 -2.40
N GLN A 228 -15.37 -7.11 -1.09
CA GLN A 228 -16.46 -7.33 -0.12
C GLN A 228 -16.41 -6.27 0.97
N ALA A 229 -17.57 -5.77 1.37
CA ALA A 229 -17.71 -4.86 2.50
C ALA A 229 -18.52 -5.50 3.62
N TRP A 230 -18.10 -5.26 4.87
CA TRP A 230 -18.63 -5.90 6.06
C TRP A 230 -18.96 -4.87 7.13
N GLU A 231 -20.00 -5.13 7.93
CA GLU A 231 -20.29 -4.35 9.12
C GLU A 231 -19.22 -4.61 10.20
N SER A 232 -18.49 -3.59 10.58
CA SER A 232 -17.40 -3.70 11.57
C SER A 232 -17.88 -4.26 12.91
N ALA A 233 -19.12 -3.95 13.31
CA ALA A 233 -19.64 -4.34 14.61
C ALA A 233 -20.05 -5.82 14.70
N THR A 234 -20.61 -6.37 13.65
CA THR A 234 -21.28 -7.68 13.65
C THR A 234 -20.63 -8.71 12.72
N GLY A 235 -19.84 -8.26 11.72
CA GLY A 235 -19.32 -9.12 10.66
C GLY A 235 -20.36 -9.44 9.58
N ASP A 236 -21.52 -8.80 9.57
CA ASP A 236 -22.52 -9.01 8.52
C ASP A 236 -21.99 -8.49 7.18
N LEU A 237 -22.17 -9.27 6.11
CA LEU A 237 -21.85 -8.85 4.75
C LEU A 237 -22.80 -7.71 4.32
N LEU A 238 -22.23 -6.57 3.96
CA LEU A 238 -22.98 -5.41 3.48
C LEU A 238 -23.23 -5.51 1.98
N TRP A 239 -22.17 -5.72 1.20
CA TRP A 239 -22.24 -5.88 -0.25
C TRP A 239 -20.98 -6.58 -0.79
N THR A 240 -21.05 -7.04 -2.04
CA THR A 240 -19.93 -7.66 -2.76
C THR A 240 -19.93 -7.27 -4.22
N ILE A 241 -18.73 -7.16 -4.82
CA ILE A 241 -18.51 -7.04 -6.26
C ILE A 241 -17.61 -8.20 -6.68
N ALA A 242 -18.22 -9.23 -7.25
CA ALA A 242 -17.50 -10.39 -7.73
C ALA A 242 -16.60 -10.01 -8.93
N GLY A 243 -15.42 -10.60 -8.99
CA GLY A 243 -14.49 -10.40 -10.10
C GLY A 243 -13.78 -9.05 -10.14
N ALA A 244 -13.97 -8.17 -9.14
CA ALA A 244 -13.25 -6.90 -9.08
C ALA A 244 -11.76 -7.11 -8.74
N GLN A 245 -10.89 -6.33 -9.35
CA GLN A 245 -9.44 -6.27 -9.08
C GLN A 245 -8.67 -7.60 -9.22
N THR A 246 -9.18 -8.54 -10.01
CA THR A 246 -8.61 -9.89 -10.15
C THR A 246 -7.20 -9.92 -10.73
N ASP A 247 -6.78 -8.89 -11.48
CA ASP A 247 -5.46 -8.83 -12.10
C ASP A 247 -4.34 -8.46 -11.13
N PHE A 248 -4.67 -7.81 -9.99
CA PHE A 248 -3.71 -7.28 -9.03
C PHE A 248 -4.14 -7.57 -7.59
N GLU A 249 -4.08 -8.82 -7.19
CA GLU A 249 -4.48 -9.27 -5.86
C GLU A 249 -3.33 -9.13 -4.84
N THR A 250 -2.91 -7.89 -4.60
CA THR A 250 -1.82 -7.55 -3.68
C THR A 250 -2.27 -6.48 -2.68
N PRO A 251 -1.75 -6.47 -1.44
CA PRO A 251 -2.21 -5.56 -0.39
C PRO A 251 -2.19 -4.08 -0.78
N ASP A 252 -1.18 -3.67 -1.52
CA ASP A 252 -0.96 -2.30 -1.97
C ASP A 252 -1.81 -1.91 -3.20
N ALA A 253 -2.34 -2.90 -3.93
CA ALA A 253 -3.23 -2.70 -5.08
C ALA A 253 -4.69 -3.01 -4.74
N GLY A 254 -5.02 -3.28 -3.49
CA GLY A 254 -6.38 -3.57 -3.05
C GLY A 254 -7.33 -2.37 -3.19
N PRO A 255 -8.62 -2.60 -2.97
CA PRO A 255 -9.61 -1.53 -2.94
C PRO A 255 -9.27 -0.53 -1.84
N LEU A 256 -9.55 0.75 -2.07
CA LEU A 256 -9.28 1.81 -1.12
C LEU A 256 -10.57 2.23 -0.39
N LEU A 257 -10.51 2.29 0.93
CA LEU A 257 -11.56 2.87 1.76
C LEU A 257 -11.09 4.23 2.29
N HIS A 258 -11.86 5.28 2.01
CA HIS A 258 -11.53 6.62 2.46
C HIS A 258 -12.79 7.46 2.62
N ASP A 259 -12.95 8.06 3.79
CA ASP A 259 -14.03 8.99 4.14
C ASP A 259 -15.44 8.45 3.76
N GLY A 260 -15.69 7.17 4.09
CA GLY A 260 -16.95 6.49 3.78
C GLY A 260 -17.20 6.23 2.30
N THR A 261 -16.16 6.29 1.47
CA THR A 261 -16.18 5.94 0.06
C THR A 261 -15.24 4.76 -0.19
N ALA A 262 -15.74 3.73 -0.87
CA ALA A 262 -14.94 2.62 -1.36
C ALA A 262 -14.59 2.85 -2.84
N TYR A 263 -13.30 2.89 -3.15
CA TYR A 263 -12.78 3.00 -4.52
C TYR A 263 -12.39 1.61 -5.00
N VAL A 264 -13.03 1.17 -6.08
CA VAL A 264 -12.87 -0.19 -6.61
C VAL A 264 -12.62 -0.12 -8.11
N TRP A 265 -11.59 -0.82 -8.57
CA TRP A 265 -11.32 -0.95 -10.01
C TRP A 265 -11.88 -2.27 -10.52
N ALA A 266 -12.81 -2.19 -11.46
CA ALA A 266 -13.44 -3.34 -12.09
C ALA A 266 -13.85 -3.00 -13.53
N ASP A 267 -13.76 -3.96 -14.45
CA ASP A 267 -14.20 -3.82 -15.85
C ASP A 267 -13.68 -2.55 -16.56
N GLY A 268 -12.43 -2.17 -16.27
CA GLY A 268 -11.82 -0.96 -16.84
C GLY A 268 -12.37 0.35 -16.31
N GLN A 269 -13.19 0.32 -15.25
CA GLN A 269 -13.77 1.47 -14.59
C GLN A 269 -13.24 1.59 -13.17
N LEU A 270 -13.01 2.82 -12.73
CA LEU A 270 -12.86 3.14 -11.32
C LEU A 270 -14.23 3.53 -10.76
N TYR A 271 -14.72 2.78 -9.82
CA TYR A 271 -15.96 3.04 -9.09
C TYR A 271 -15.67 3.75 -7.78
N ALA A 272 -16.45 4.77 -7.46
CA ALA A 272 -16.60 5.29 -6.11
C ALA A 272 -17.97 4.88 -5.60
N LEU A 273 -17.97 4.06 -4.56
CA LEU A 273 -19.18 3.51 -3.97
C LEU A 273 -19.36 4.08 -2.56
N ASP A 274 -20.57 4.24 -2.14
CA ASP A 274 -20.84 4.41 -0.71
C ASP A 274 -20.36 3.16 0.03
N ALA A 275 -19.44 3.34 0.96
CA ALA A 275 -18.74 2.22 1.60
C ALA A 275 -19.67 1.28 2.36
N ARG A 276 -20.78 1.79 2.90
CA ARG A 276 -21.72 1.03 3.71
C ARG A 276 -22.80 0.34 2.90
N THR A 277 -23.30 1.02 1.85
CA THR A 277 -24.45 0.53 1.07
C THR A 277 -24.07 -0.10 -0.26
N GLY A 278 -22.83 0.12 -0.75
CA GLY A 278 -22.38 -0.31 -2.06
C GLY A 278 -23.02 0.48 -3.22
N VAL A 279 -23.80 1.51 -2.91
CA VAL A 279 -24.44 2.34 -3.95
C VAL A 279 -23.38 3.12 -4.70
N GLU A 280 -23.40 3.04 -6.03
CA GLU A 280 -22.52 3.82 -6.89
C GLU A 280 -22.78 5.32 -6.70
N ARG A 281 -21.73 6.06 -6.33
CA ARG A 281 -21.73 7.53 -6.32
C ARG A 281 -21.36 8.05 -7.69
N TRP A 282 -20.32 7.46 -8.26
CA TRP A 282 -19.86 7.73 -9.62
C TRP A 282 -18.92 6.62 -10.11
N ARG A 283 -18.65 6.61 -11.40
CA ARG A 283 -17.62 5.80 -12.05
C ARG A 283 -16.90 6.59 -13.13
N HIS A 284 -15.64 6.24 -13.38
CA HIS A 284 -14.80 6.86 -14.40
C HIS A 284 -14.03 5.80 -15.19
N PRO A 285 -13.98 5.87 -16.54
CA PRO A 285 -13.22 4.93 -17.35
C PRO A 285 -11.72 5.17 -17.21
N VAL A 286 -10.99 4.20 -16.67
CA VAL A 286 -9.53 4.24 -16.50
C VAL A 286 -8.80 3.27 -17.43
N GLY A 287 -9.53 2.30 -17.99
CA GLY A 287 -9.01 1.22 -18.81
C GLY A 287 -8.86 -0.09 -18.04
N ASP A 288 -8.85 -1.18 -18.79
CA ASP A 288 -8.56 -2.52 -18.30
C ASP A 288 -7.04 -2.72 -18.06
N SER A 289 -6.64 -3.88 -17.60
CA SER A 289 -5.24 -4.21 -17.33
C SER A 289 -4.33 -3.99 -18.55
N ALA A 290 -4.79 -4.32 -19.76
CA ALA A 290 -4.02 -4.11 -20.98
C ALA A 290 -3.87 -2.60 -21.31
N ALA A 291 -4.94 -1.83 -21.16
CA ALA A 291 -4.95 -0.39 -21.42
C ALA A 291 -4.08 0.41 -20.43
N VAL A 292 -3.93 -0.08 -19.18
CA VAL A 292 -3.04 0.53 -18.19
C VAL A 292 -1.64 -0.09 -18.18
N GLY A 293 -1.28 -0.86 -19.21
CA GLY A 293 0.06 -1.42 -19.38
C GLY A 293 0.43 -2.48 -18.34
N GLY A 294 -0.54 -3.22 -17.79
CA GLY A 294 -0.30 -4.26 -16.79
C GLY A 294 0.12 -3.70 -15.42
N THR A 295 -0.26 -2.48 -15.09
CA THR A 295 0.01 -1.87 -13.78
C THR A 295 -1.29 -1.68 -13.01
N PRO A 296 -1.28 -1.73 -11.67
CA PRO A 296 -2.48 -1.48 -10.88
C PRO A 296 -2.89 0.00 -10.95
N VAL A 297 -4.19 0.24 -10.92
CA VAL A 297 -4.73 1.60 -10.77
C VAL A 297 -4.52 2.05 -9.32
N ARG A 298 -3.91 3.23 -9.14
CA ARG A 298 -3.59 3.80 -7.84
C ARG A 298 -4.43 5.04 -7.59
N VAL A 299 -5.07 5.11 -6.45
CA VAL A 299 -6.06 6.15 -6.13
C VAL A 299 -5.63 6.92 -4.89
N ARG A 300 -5.76 8.23 -4.93
CA ARG A 300 -5.51 9.14 -3.82
C ARG A 300 -6.61 10.21 -3.74
N PRO A 301 -7.63 10.04 -2.88
CA PRO A 301 -8.51 11.12 -2.50
C PRO A 301 -7.74 12.22 -1.78
N ALA A 302 -8.08 13.48 -2.02
CA ALA A 302 -7.36 14.62 -1.50
C ALA A 302 -8.30 15.64 -0.83
N GLU A 303 -7.72 16.44 0.05
CA GLU A 303 -8.45 17.43 0.86
C GLU A 303 -9.06 18.58 0.04
N ASP A 304 -8.61 18.76 -1.21
CA ASP A 304 -9.16 19.74 -2.15
C ASP A 304 -10.44 19.27 -2.87
N GLY A 305 -10.96 18.11 -2.47
CA GLY A 305 -12.14 17.50 -3.08
C GLY A 305 -11.88 16.85 -4.43
N ALA A 306 -10.62 16.64 -4.81
CA ALA A 306 -10.24 15.86 -5.98
C ALA A 306 -9.92 14.40 -5.59
N VAL A 307 -9.98 13.53 -6.59
CA VAL A 307 -9.43 12.18 -6.53
C VAL A 307 -8.36 12.08 -7.62
N TYR A 308 -7.11 11.92 -7.18
CA TYR A 308 -5.99 11.76 -8.10
C TYR A 308 -5.75 10.28 -8.37
N VAL A 309 -5.57 9.92 -9.63
CA VAL A 309 -5.49 8.52 -10.07
C VAL A 309 -4.27 8.33 -10.97
N CYS A 310 -3.43 7.34 -10.66
CA CYS A 310 -2.44 6.83 -11.60
C CYS A 310 -3.00 5.58 -12.28
N ALA A 311 -3.09 5.62 -13.62
CA ALA A 311 -3.57 4.52 -14.46
C ALA A 311 -2.61 4.30 -15.62
N GLY A 312 -1.70 3.34 -15.48
CA GLY A 312 -0.59 3.16 -16.42
C GLY A 312 0.35 4.35 -16.45
N SER A 313 0.54 4.95 -17.62
CA SER A 313 1.34 6.17 -17.80
C SER A 313 0.55 7.47 -17.63
N ARG A 314 -0.68 7.40 -17.16
CA ARG A 314 -1.56 8.56 -17.00
C ARG A 314 -1.75 8.93 -15.54
N VAL A 315 -1.79 10.24 -15.27
CA VAL A 315 -2.31 10.80 -14.03
C VAL A 315 -3.59 11.56 -14.35
N LEU A 316 -4.66 11.27 -13.61
CA LEU A 316 -5.96 11.91 -13.76
C LEU A 316 -6.27 12.71 -12.51
N GLY A 317 -6.76 13.91 -12.66
CA GLY A 317 -7.45 14.66 -11.61
C GLY A 317 -8.95 14.57 -11.83
N LEU A 318 -9.65 13.88 -10.95
CA LEU A 318 -11.10 13.69 -11.01
C LEU A 318 -11.78 14.57 -9.96
N ASP A 319 -12.99 15.00 -10.24
CA ASP A 319 -13.86 15.61 -9.23
C ASP A 319 -14.34 14.51 -8.27
N GLY A 320 -14.10 14.68 -6.97
CA GLY A 320 -14.39 13.65 -5.96
C GLY A 320 -15.88 13.35 -5.78
N ASN A 321 -16.76 14.29 -6.15
CA ASN A 321 -18.20 14.09 -5.99
C ASN A 321 -18.86 13.48 -7.22
N SER A 322 -18.37 13.81 -8.43
CA SER A 322 -19.00 13.42 -9.70
C SER A 322 -18.18 12.43 -10.52
N GLY A 323 -16.90 12.24 -10.20
CA GLY A 323 -15.98 11.45 -11.02
C GLY A 323 -15.62 12.08 -12.36
N ALA A 324 -16.04 13.32 -12.62
CA ALA A 324 -15.72 14.04 -13.85
C ALA A 324 -14.23 14.32 -13.94
N GLU A 325 -13.63 14.08 -15.10
CA GLU A 325 -12.23 14.40 -15.34
C GLU A 325 -12.05 15.94 -15.35
N ARG A 326 -11.24 16.44 -14.42
CA ARG A 326 -10.84 17.86 -14.38
C ARG A 326 -9.66 18.11 -15.31
N TRP A 327 -8.70 17.16 -15.31
CA TRP A 327 -7.50 17.21 -16.14
C TRP A 327 -6.85 15.85 -16.27
N ARG A 328 -5.94 15.74 -17.24
CA ARG A 328 -5.13 14.55 -17.53
C ARG A 328 -3.69 14.96 -17.81
N PHE A 329 -2.76 14.16 -17.32
CA PHE A 329 -1.35 14.23 -17.64
C PHE A 329 -0.86 12.88 -18.16
N ASP A 330 -0.10 12.88 -19.25
CA ASP A 330 0.49 11.68 -19.86
C ASP A 330 2.01 11.71 -19.69
N SER A 331 2.58 10.63 -19.17
CA SER A 331 4.01 10.40 -19.01
C SER A 331 4.50 9.37 -20.05
N PRO A 332 5.79 9.39 -20.44
CA PRO A 332 6.38 8.34 -21.26
C PRO A 332 6.49 7.00 -20.55
N ALA A 333 6.37 6.94 -19.23
CA ALA A 333 6.50 5.73 -18.44
C ALA A 333 5.36 5.56 -17.43
N ALA A 334 5.12 4.32 -16.99
CA ALA A 334 4.04 4.00 -16.06
C ALA A 334 4.34 4.47 -14.62
N PHE A 335 3.28 4.74 -13.87
CA PHE A 335 3.31 5.04 -12.45
C PHE A 335 2.93 3.79 -11.64
N LEU A 336 3.76 3.41 -10.70
CA LEU A 336 3.55 2.21 -9.87
C LEU A 336 3.02 2.53 -8.48
N SER A 337 3.17 3.77 -8.02
CA SER A 337 2.72 4.25 -6.72
C SER A 337 1.54 5.22 -6.84
N PRO A 338 0.73 5.41 -5.77
CA PRO A 338 -0.30 6.43 -5.77
C PRO A 338 0.32 7.83 -5.81
N PRO A 339 -0.40 8.83 -6.37
CA PRO A 339 0.03 10.22 -6.33
C PRO A 339 0.10 10.74 -4.89
N ALA A 340 1.00 11.69 -4.63
CA ALA A 340 0.99 12.49 -3.41
C ALA A 340 0.40 13.86 -3.71
N PHE A 341 -0.46 14.35 -2.83
CA PHE A 341 -1.02 15.69 -2.90
C PHE A 341 -0.48 16.54 -1.75
N ALA A 342 -0.12 17.77 -2.06
CA ALA A 342 0.20 18.78 -1.06
C ALA A 342 -0.65 20.04 -1.30
N PRO A 343 -1.42 20.49 -0.28
CA PRO A 343 -2.22 21.69 -0.39
C PRO A 343 -1.33 22.95 -0.49
N GLY A 344 -1.89 24.04 -1.02
CA GLY A 344 -1.25 25.36 -0.93
C GLY A 344 -0.99 25.78 0.53
N PRO A 345 -0.09 26.72 0.82
CA PRO A 345 0.31 27.86 -0.03
C PRO A 345 1.66 27.68 -0.72
N ALA A 346 2.40 26.58 -0.48
CA ALA A 346 3.69 26.39 -1.15
C ALA A 346 3.54 26.41 -2.68
N ILE A 347 2.42 25.85 -3.18
CA ILE A 347 1.98 25.98 -4.57
C ILE A 347 0.56 26.53 -4.55
N ALA A 348 0.31 27.68 -5.15
CA ALA A 348 -1.04 28.22 -5.28
C ALA A 348 -1.95 27.15 -5.94
N GLY A 349 -3.02 26.74 -5.24
CA GLY A 349 -3.91 25.68 -5.70
C GLY A 349 -3.45 24.25 -5.41
N GLY A 350 -2.29 24.04 -4.77
CA GLY A 350 -1.77 22.72 -4.45
C GLY A 350 -0.94 22.07 -5.57
N GLY A 351 -0.21 21.03 -5.22
CA GLY A 351 0.62 20.24 -6.12
C GLY A 351 0.36 18.75 -6.03
N VAL A 352 0.39 18.07 -7.17
CA VAL A 352 0.36 16.60 -7.27
C VAL A 352 1.74 16.11 -7.68
N TYR A 353 2.30 15.22 -6.87
CA TYR A 353 3.66 14.72 -7.07
C TYR A 353 3.62 13.23 -7.34
N VAL A 354 4.31 12.79 -8.38
CA VAL A 354 4.38 11.40 -8.82
C VAL A 354 5.78 11.07 -9.30
N ALA A 355 6.17 9.81 -9.17
CA ALA A 355 7.38 9.28 -9.77
C ALA A 355 7.03 8.17 -10.76
N ASP A 356 7.56 8.23 -11.95
CA ASP A 356 7.36 7.19 -12.94
C ASP A 356 8.36 6.03 -12.77
N TYR A 357 8.11 4.93 -13.49
CA TYR A 357 8.94 3.73 -13.45
C TYR A 357 10.40 3.96 -13.88
N LEU A 358 10.66 4.96 -14.70
CA LEU A 358 12.02 5.32 -15.15
C LEU A 358 12.75 6.21 -14.15
N GLY A 359 12.08 6.63 -13.07
CA GLY A 359 12.66 7.42 -12.00
C GLY A 359 12.53 8.93 -12.21
N THR A 360 11.70 9.38 -13.14
CA THR A 360 11.41 10.81 -13.25
C THR A 360 10.33 11.20 -12.26
N VAL A 361 10.62 12.21 -11.46
CA VAL A 361 9.68 12.81 -10.51
C VAL A 361 9.04 14.03 -11.17
N TYR A 362 7.72 14.10 -11.10
CA TYR A 362 6.92 15.20 -11.66
C TYR A 362 6.21 15.95 -10.54
N ALA A 363 6.13 17.27 -10.67
CA ALA A 363 5.21 18.09 -9.92
C ALA A 363 4.16 18.67 -10.88
N LEU A 364 2.92 18.30 -10.68
CA LEU A 364 1.79 18.74 -11.48
C LEU A 364 1.00 19.80 -10.71
N ASP A 365 0.45 20.76 -11.41
CA ASP A 365 -0.51 21.69 -10.86
C ASP A 365 -1.82 20.95 -10.56
N ALA A 366 -2.27 21.00 -9.30
CA ALA A 366 -3.47 20.28 -8.88
C ALA A 366 -4.75 20.78 -9.57
N THR A 367 -4.75 22.03 -10.05
CA THR A 367 -5.92 22.65 -10.67
C THR A 367 -6.11 22.25 -12.13
N ASN A 368 -5.01 22.10 -12.89
CA ASN A 368 -5.06 21.93 -14.34
C ASN A 368 -4.16 20.81 -14.90
N GLY A 369 -3.39 20.14 -14.05
CA GLY A 369 -2.52 19.02 -14.42
C GLY A 369 -1.26 19.39 -15.21
N TYR A 370 -0.95 20.68 -15.41
CA TYR A 370 0.28 21.06 -16.09
C TYR A 370 1.50 20.72 -15.26
N ASP A 371 2.55 20.17 -15.89
CA ASP A 371 3.78 19.92 -15.18
C ASP A 371 4.50 21.26 -14.91
N ARG A 372 4.83 21.47 -13.64
CA ARG A 372 5.58 22.65 -13.18
C ARG A 372 7.07 22.39 -13.28
N TRP A 373 7.46 21.18 -12.97
CA TRP A 373 8.82 20.69 -13.11
C TRP A 373 8.85 19.18 -13.20
N ARG A 374 9.95 18.67 -13.76
CA ARG A 374 10.29 17.26 -13.74
C ARG A 374 11.79 17.09 -13.45
N VAL A 375 12.10 16.16 -12.55
CA VAL A 375 13.48 15.88 -12.11
C VAL A 375 13.77 14.41 -12.34
N PRO A 376 14.71 14.07 -13.25
CA PRO A 376 15.17 12.70 -13.36
C PRO A 376 16.00 12.34 -12.13
N THR A 377 15.70 11.20 -11.52
CA THR A 377 16.52 10.56 -10.50
C THR A 377 17.22 9.36 -11.12
N GLU A 378 18.28 8.86 -10.51
CA GLU A 378 18.93 7.60 -10.94
C GLU A 378 18.06 6.37 -10.58
N ALA A 379 16.93 6.64 -9.99
CA ALA A 379 16.03 5.71 -9.35
C ALA A 379 15.07 5.10 -10.37
N ARG A 380 15.31 3.87 -10.73
CA ARG A 380 14.35 3.08 -11.53
C ARG A 380 13.48 2.23 -10.60
N SER A 381 12.23 2.03 -10.99
CA SER A 381 11.31 1.09 -10.32
C SER A 381 10.87 1.50 -8.91
N SER A 382 10.72 2.81 -8.64
CA SER A 382 10.12 3.23 -7.36
C SER A 382 8.65 2.80 -7.31
N ILE A 383 8.36 1.88 -6.39
CA ILE A 383 6.99 1.43 -6.07
C ILE A 383 6.43 2.16 -4.84
N GLU A 384 7.31 2.82 -4.10
CA GLU A 384 6.91 3.56 -2.91
C GLU A 384 6.33 4.93 -3.28
N PRO A 385 5.29 5.38 -2.57
CA PRO A 385 4.74 6.71 -2.78
C PRO A 385 5.76 7.80 -2.52
N VAL A 386 5.68 8.84 -3.33
CA VAL A 386 6.38 10.10 -3.06
C VAL A 386 5.84 10.70 -1.76
N VAL A 387 6.71 11.22 -0.92
CA VAL A 387 6.34 11.88 0.35
C VAL A 387 6.59 13.37 0.22
N VAL A 388 5.56 14.17 0.50
CA VAL A 388 5.66 15.63 0.47
C VAL A 388 5.41 16.18 1.86
N ALA A 389 6.40 16.85 2.41
CA ALA A 389 6.32 17.48 3.73
C ALA A 389 7.27 18.67 3.81
N ASP A 390 6.90 19.70 4.56
CA ASP A 390 7.74 20.87 4.86
C ASP A 390 8.34 21.53 3.59
N GLY A 391 7.60 21.53 2.48
CA GLY A 391 8.05 22.05 1.20
C GLY A 391 9.09 21.21 0.47
N MET A 392 9.32 19.98 0.93
CA MET A 392 10.24 19.01 0.32
C MET A 392 9.48 17.83 -0.24
N VAL A 393 10.00 17.29 -1.34
CA VAL A 393 9.56 16.05 -1.97
C VAL A 393 10.65 15.01 -1.73
N HIS A 394 10.29 13.93 -1.05
CA HIS A 394 11.18 12.83 -0.74
C HIS A 394 10.79 11.61 -1.58
N VAL A 395 11.76 11.05 -2.29
CA VAL A 395 11.58 9.85 -3.14
C VAL A 395 12.65 8.84 -2.81
N THR A 396 12.24 7.61 -2.53
CA THR A 396 13.18 6.49 -2.31
C THR A 396 13.29 5.64 -3.55
N SER A 397 14.49 5.17 -3.84
CA SER A 397 14.72 4.19 -4.88
C SER A 397 16.03 3.45 -4.66
N GLY A 398 15.94 2.13 -4.67
CA GLY A 398 17.06 1.29 -4.30
C GLY A 398 17.59 1.69 -2.92
N ASN A 399 18.88 1.94 -2.82
CA ASN A 399 19.52 2.37 -1.57
C ASN A 399 19.57 3.90 -1.37
N ALA A 400 18.86 4.68 -2.17
CA ALA A 400 18.99 6.14 -2.13
C ALA A 400 17.66 6.83 -1.78
N LEU A 401 17.76 7.87 -0.94
CA LEU A 401 16.74 8.87 -0.71
C LEU A 401 17.10 10.13 -1.49
N TYR A 402 16.21 10.60 -2.36
CA TYR A 402 16.31 11.86 -3.09
C TYR A 402 15.39 12.88 -2.46
N THR A 403 15.87 14.10 -2.29
CA THR A 403 15.09 15.21 -1.78
C THR A 403 15.14 16.38 -2.74
N ILE A 404 13.98 16.91 -3.07
CA ILE A 404 13.75 17.95 -4.08
C ILE A 404 12.88 19.02 -3.46
N ASP A 405 13.14 20.29 -3.77
CA ASP A 405 12.22 21.37 -3.39
C ASP A 405 10.87 21.21 -4.10
N ALA A 406 9.79 21.23 -3.35
CA ALA A 406 8.46 21.02 -3.89
C ALA A 406 8.02 22.10 -4.90
N VAL A 407 8.45 23.33 -4.74
CA VAL A 407 8.04 24.48 -5.59
C VAL A 407 8.96 24.63 -6.81
N PRO A 408 10.27 24.88 -6.66
CA PRO A 408 11.14 25.12 -7.82
C PRO A 408 11.63 23.83 -8.48
N GLY A 409 11.47 22.64 -7.87
CA GLY A 409 12.02 21.40 -8.39
C GLY A 409 13.54 21.29 -8.28
N SER A 410 14.17 22.09 -7.43
CA SER A 410 15.61 22.04 -7.25
C SER A 410 16.01 20.83 -6.44
N ALA A 411 16.95 20.01 -6.96
CA ALA A 411 17.52 18.91 -6.20
C ALA A 411 18.28 19.44 -4.99
N ARG A 412 17.94 18.94 -3.80
CA ARG A 412 18.59 19.35 -2.54
C ARG A 412 19.74 18.43 -2.19
N TYR A 413 19.44 17.15 -2.04
CA TYR A 413 20.46 16.16 -1.73
C TYR A 413 20.03 14.76 -2.17
N ARG A 414 21.03 13.89 -2.26
CA ARG A 414 20.88 12.45 -2.35
C ARG A 414 21.60 11.82 -1.17
N PHE A 415 20.91 11.00 -0.40
CA PHE A 415 21.52 10.22 0.68
C PHE A 415 21.52 8.74 0.29
N GLY A 416 22.67 8.05 0.44
CA GLY A 416 22.80 6.62 0.21
C GLY A 416 22.81 5.84 1.51
N ALA A 417 21.92 4.87 1.67
CA ALA A 417 21.98 3.84 2.69
C ALA A 417 22.95 2.71 2.26
N GLY A 418 23.27 1.81 3.18
CA GLY A 418 24.17 0.67 2.89
C GLY A 418 23.50 -0.40 2.02
N ALA A 419 22.18 -0.50 2.03
CA ALA A 419 21.38 -1.39 1.19
C ALA A 419 20.04 -0.73 0.84
N GLU A 420 19.14 -1.46 0.20
CA GLU A 420 17.83 -0.98 -0.25
C GLU A 420 17.02 -0.36 0.91
N ILE A 421 16.41 0.80 0.63
CA ILE A 421 15.49 1.46 1.56
C ILE A 421 14.16 0.69 1.51
N VAL A 422 13.67 0.29 2.67
CA VAL A 422 12.45 -0.52 2.81
C VAL A 422 11.29 0.36 3.24
N GLY A 423 10.20 0.29 2.47
CA GLY A 423 9.02 1.11 2.69
C GLY A 423 9.24 2.60 2.35
N ARG A 424 8.21 3.39 2.53
CA ARG A 424 8.29 4.83 2.27
C ARG A 424 9.01 5.57 3.40
N PRO A 425 9.67 6.68 3.12
CA PRO A 425 10.19 7.56 4.16
C PRO A 425 9.05 8.26 4.91
N VAL A 426 9.30 8.65 6.14
CA VAL A 426 8.37 9.44 6.96
C VAL A 426 9.02 10.77 7.28
N SER A 427 8.42 11.87 6.82
CA SER A 427 8.91 13.22 7.09
C SER A 427 8.00 13.90 8.10
N VAL A 428 8.57 14.31 9.23
CA VAL A 428 7.87 14.97 10.34
C VAL A 428 8.84 15.79 11.16
N ASP A 429 8.41 16.95 11.65
CA ASP A 429 9.19 17.85 12.51
C ASP A 429 10.59 18.17 11.95
N GLY A 430 10.67 18.40 10.62
CA GLY A 430 11.91 18.72 9.92
C GLY A 430 12.93 17.56 9.87
N ARG A 431 12.47 16.31 10.02
CA ARG A 431 13.27 15.09 9.93
C ARG A 431 12.66 14.09 8.99
N VAL A 432 13.53 13.36 8.30
CA VAL A 432 13.14 12.22 7.46
C VAL A 432 13.66 10.94 8.09
N HIS A 433 12.75 10.00 8.31
CA HIS A 433 13.01 8.70 8.89
C HIS A 433 12.76 7.60 7.88
N PHE A 434 13.63 6.63 7.77
CA PHE A 434 13.45 5.47 6.90
C PHE A 434 14.27 4.27 7.38
N GLY A 435 13.78 3.08 7.03
CA GLY A 435 14.46 1.82 7.28
C GLY A 435 15.23 1.33 6.05
N SER A 436 16.23 0.50 6.26
CA SER A 436 17.01 -0.10 5.18
C SER A 436 17.26 -1.59 5.43
N ALA A 437 17.48 -2.32 4.35
CA ALA A 437 17.88 -3.71 4.38
C ALA A 437 19.33 -3.93 4.89
N ASP A 438 20.07 -2.85 5.16
CA ASP A 438 21.36 -2.87 5.84
C ASP A 438 21.27 -2.99 7.37
N ASN A 439 20.10 -3.37 7.88
CA ASN A 439 19.77 -3.48 9.30
C ASN A 439 19.71 -2.15 10.03
N CYS A 440 19.58 -1.03 9.32
CA CYS A 440 19.65 0.27 9.95
C CYS A 440 18.36 1.08 9.77
N LEU A 441 18.04 1.80 10.83
CA LEU A 441 17.07 2.87 10.84
C LEU A 441 17.81 4.20 10.81
N TYR A 442 17.44 5.04 9.84
CA TYR A 442 18.08 6.33 9.60
C TYR A 442 17.15 7.48 9.93
N THR A 443 17.73 8.55 10.43
CA THR A 443 17.06 9.85 10.57
C THR A 443 17.96 10.96 10.08
N LEU A 444 17.47 11.69 9.10
CA LEU A 444 18.17 12.82 8.50
C LEU A 444 17.46 14.13 8.84
N ASP A 445 18.20 15.22 8.73
CA ASP A 445 17.59 16.55 8.57
C ASP A 445 16.84 16.60 7.23
N ALA A 446 15.58 16.97 7.24
CA ALA A 446 14.73 16.93 6.04
C ALA A 446 15.19 17.90 4.94
N VAL A 447 15.81 19.02 5.31
CA VAL A 447 16.24 20.07 4.37
C VAL A 447 17.71 19.92 3.98
N ALA A 448 18.58 19.65 4.96
CA ALA A 448 20.02 19.58 4.74
C ALA A 448 20.52 18.19 4.34
N GLY A 449 19.74 17.13 4.58
CA GLY A 449 20.17 15.74 4.30
C GLY A 449 21.27 15.22 5.23
N THR A 450 21.62 15.96 6.27
CA THR A 450 22.65 15.54 7.24
C THR A 450 22.10 14.46 8.16
N LEU A 451 22.90 13.42 8.38
CA LEU A 451 22.56 12.35 9.32
C LEU A 451 22.42 12.93 10.74
N ARG A 452 21.24 12.78 11.36
CA ARG A 452 20.98 13.16 12.73
C ARG A 452 21.31 12.03 13.70
N TRP A 453 20.83 10.85 13.38
CA TRP A 453 21.16 9.63 14.08
C TRP A 453 20.88 8.39 13.22
N LYS A 454 21.53 7.30 13.57
CA LYS A 454 21.38 5.98 12.98
C LYS A 454 21.31 4.95 14.08
N LEU A 455 20.40 3.99 13.96
CA LEU A 455 20.34 2.82 14.84
C LEU A 455 20.56 1.57 14.00
N GLU A 456 21.55 0.77 14.37
CA GLU A 456 21.75 -0.58 13.85
C GLU A 456 20.89 -1.57 14.67
N THR A 457 20.07 -2.34 14.01
CA THR A 457 19.23 -3.41 14.57
C THR A 457 19.87 -4.76 14.25
N GLY A 458 19.35 -5.84 14.85
CA GLY A 458 19.87 -7.20 14.58
C GLY A 458 19.42 -7.81 13.26
N GLY A 459 18.63 -7.10 12.45
CA GLY A 459 18.12 -7.55 11.14
C GLY A 459 17.54 -6.39 10.35
N GLU A 460 17.22 -6.64 9.07
CA GLU A 460 16.63 -5.63 8.19
C GLU A 460 15.38 -5.00 8.79
N ILE A 461 15.18 -3.72 8.55
CA ILE A 461 13.91 -3.04 8.89
C ILE A 461 12.81 -3.56 7.98
N THR A 462 11.62 -3.78 8.54
CA THR A 462 10.46 -4.29 7.81
C THR A 462 9.36 -3.24 7.74
N GLY A 463 9.01 -2.81 6.52
CA GLY A 463 7.95 -1.83 6.29
C GLY A 463 8.29 -0.38 6.64
N THR A 464 7.28 0.46 6.59
CA THR A 464 7.41 1.91 6.83
C THR A 464 7.51 2.19 8.34
N PRO A 465 8.46 2.99 8.82
CA PRO A 465 8.44 3.49 10.19
C PRO A 465 7.19 4.32 10.46
N LEU A 466 6.76 4.37 11.72
CA LEU A 466 5.63 5.19 12.15
C LEU A 466 6.11 6.20 13.18
N VAL A 467 5.75 7.48 13.01
CA VAL A 467 6.06 8.52 14.03
C VAL A 467 4.76 9.07 14.59
N VAL A 468 4.60 8.93 15.92
CA VAL A 468 3.41 9.39 16.65
C VAL A 468 3.85 10.01 17.97
N GLY A 469 3.42 11.25 18.25
CA GLY A 469 3.75 11.93 19.51
C GLY A 469 5.24 12.06 19.80
N GLY A 470 6.07 12.21 18.76
CA GLY A 470 7.54 12.28 18.89
C GLY A 470 8.22 10.94 19.17
N VAL A 471 7.51 9.83 19.08
CA VAL A 471 8.04 8.47 19.18
C VAL A 471 8.05 7.84 17.80
N LEU A 472 9.20 7.29 17.41
CA LEU A 472 9.35 6.53 16.17
C LEU A 472 9.25 5.04 16.49
N TYR A 473 8.34 4.36 15.80
CA TYR A 473 8.15 2.91 15.87
C TYR A 473 8.65 2.25 14.59
N ALA A 474 9.44 1.19 14.74
CA ALA A 474 9.94 0.41 13.60
C ALA A 474 9.98 -1.07 13.94
N SER A 475 9.72 -1.90 12.95
CA SER A 475 9.82 -3.36 13.03
C SER A 475 11.07 -3.85 12.30
N SER A 476 11.72 -4.89 12.81
CA SER A 476 12.93 -5.48 12.23
C SER A 476 12.83 -7.00 12.13
N LYS A 477 13.53 -7.58 11.17
CA LYS A 477 13.67 -9.04 11.00
C LYS A 477 14.41 -9.73 12.17
N ASP A 478 15.00 -8.96 13.11
CA ASP A 478 15.50 -9.49 14.36
C ASP A 478 14.39 -9.85 15.36
N ARG A 479 13.14 -9.78 14.92
CA ARG A 479 11.91 -10.01 15.69
C ARG A 479 11.63 -8.95 16.73
N CYS A 480 12.20 -7.77 16.61
CA CYS A 480 11.98 -6.69 17.58
C CYS A 480 11.15 -5.55 16.97
N VAL A 481 10.26 -5.03 17.80
CA VAL A 481 9.68 -3.69 17.63
C VAL A 481 10.50 -2.73 18.46
N TYR A 482 10.90 -1.64 17.85
CA TYR A 482 11.65 -0.56 18.46
C TYR A 482 10.74 0.65 18.61
N ALA A 483 10.78 1.28 19.78
CA ALA A 483 10.20 2.59 20.01
C ALA A 483 11.31 3.54 20.43
N LEU A 484 11.56 4.56 19.63
CA LEU A 484 12.70 5.45 19.76
C LEU A 484 12.23 6.90 19.88
N ASP A 485 13.05 7.74 20.48
CA ASP A 485 12.87 9.18 20.38
C ASP A 485 13.09 9.61 18.92
N ALA A 486 12.05 10.13 18.25
CA ALA A 486 12.16 10.53 16.84
C ALA A 486 13.27 11.57 16.60
N ALA A 487 13.56 12.43 17.60
CA ALA A 487 14.58 13.45 17.50
C ALA A 487 15.99 12.95 17.85
N LYS A 488 16.12 12.02 18.82
CA LYS A 488 17.40 11.66 19.46
C LYS A 488 17.77 10.18 19.31
N GLY A 489 16.90 9.36 18.71
CA GLY A 489 17.09 7.91 18.65
C GLY A 489 17.01 7.28 20.04
N THR A 490 18.05 6.55 20.44
CA THR A 490 18.13 5.94 21.77
C THR A 490 18.51 6.94 22.89
N GLY A 491 18.93 8.15 22.52
CA GLY A 491 19.46 9.13 23.47
C GLY A 491 20.85 8.79 24.03
N GLN A 492 21.44 7.68 23.59
CA GLN A 492 22.83 7.36 23.86
C GLN A 492 23.65 7.91 22.68
N HIS A 493 24.35 9.00 22.93
CA HIS A 493 25.42 9.41 22.02
C HIS A 493 26.59 8.48 22.31
N GLY A 494 26.96 7.65 21.30
CA GLY A 494 28.22 6.96 21.28
C GLY A 494 29.39 7.94 21.08
#